data_bf3d806f12d2464bdb2f362ea6814582
#
_entry.id   bf3d806f12d2464bdb2f362ea6814582
#
_cell.length_a   1.000
_cell.length_b   1.000
_cell.length_c   1.000
_cell.angle_alpha   90.00
_cell.angle_beta   90.00
_cell.angle_gamma   90.00
#
_symmetry.space_group_name_H-M   'P 1'
#
loop_
_entity.id
_entity.type
_entity.pdbx_description
1 polymer ?
#
loop_
_entity_poly.entity_id
_entity_poly.type
_entity_poly.pdbx_seq_one_letter_code
_entity_poly.pdbx_strand_id
1 'polypeptide(L)'
;KGVWEGYVIKQVKNAIPGVDNALVIAGSDARGTIYGIYTVSESIGVSPYYWYSDVPVEVKDTITFDAKEAIVNDGPDVKYRGIFINDEEKSNAWAESKFTEDGKNGPGVNYYRRVFELVLRLKANTLWPAMHGCSVAFNKNVDENGISINAQEAAGYGIIMGASHCEILLRNNVGEWGDWFNANKGRFTDISYPNDSYKAYDFTLNREMLLEYWRERLTANKDFESILTVGVRGPHDEAFNCENLSMYPGNTDAER
;
A
#
# COMPACT_ATOMS: atom_id res chain seq x y z
N LYS A 1 -21.70 12.20 10.69
CA LYS A 1 -21.70 10.72 10.69
C LYS A 1 -22.16 10.23 9.34
N GLY A 2 -21.46 9.23 8.76
CA GLY A 2 -21.81 8.62 7.49
C GLY A 2 -21.13 9.21 6.25
N VAL A 3 -20.36 10.28 6.40
CA VAL A 3 -19.51 10.82 5.34
C VAL A 3 -18.14 10.12 5.39
N TRP A 4 -17.67 9.64 4.27
CA TRP A 4 -16.34 9.03 4.14
C TRP A 4 -15.27 10.11 4.02
N GLU A 5 -14.30 10.11 4.96
CA GLU A 5 -13.15 11.01 4.94
C GLU A 5 -13.46 12.52 4.87
N GLY A 6 -14.63 12.92 5.32
CA GLY A 6 -15.00 14.34 5.42
C GLY A 6 -14.40 14.99 6.67
N TYR A 7 -14.31 16.33 6.69
CA TYR A 7 -13.82 17.06 7.85
C TYR A 7 -14.37 18.49 7.92
N VAL A 8 -14.32 19.05 9.13
CA VAL A 8 -14.64 20.45 9.41
C VAL A 8 -13.47 21.07 10.17
N ILE A 9 -13.07 22.27 9.79
CA ILE A 9 -12.10 23.10 10.50
C ILE A 9 -12.81 24.37 10.91
N LYS A 10 -12.79 24.72 12.20
CA LYS A 10 -13.46 25.92 12.70
C LYS A 10 -12.80 26.47 13.96
N GLN A 11 -12.75 27.79 14.09
CA GLN A 11 -12.45 28.44 15.34
C GLN A 11 -13.69 28.36 16.28
N VAL A 12 -13.49 27.86 17.49
CA VAL A 12 -14.56 27.69 18.49
C VAL A 12 -14.15 28.37 19.77
N LYS A 13 -15.06 29.21 20.31
CA LYS A 13 -14.86 29.85 21.60
C LYS A 13 -15.24 28.92 22.73
N ASN A 14 -14.43 28.92 23.79
CA ASN A 14 -14.65 28.12 25.00
C ASN A 14 -14.87 26.61 24.70
N ALA A 15 -14.16 26.08 23.71
CA ALA A 15 -14.27 24.67 23.29
C ALA A 15 -13.80 23.69 24.40
N ILE A 16 -12.86 24.14 25.23
CA ILE A 16 -12.29 23.38 26.35
C ILE A 16 -12.20 24.33 27.55
N PRO A 17 -12.49 23.91 28.80
CA PRO A 17 -12.33 24.71 29.98
C PRO A 17 -10.94 25.35 30.08
N GLY A 18 -10.88 26.66 30.25
CA GLY A 18 -9.64 27.44 30.33
C GLY A 18 -9.02 27.82 28.99
N VAL A 19 -9.66 27.52 27.86
CA VAL A 19 -9.21 27.90 26.51
C VAL A 19 -10.26 28.79 25.85
N ASP A 20 -10.00 30.09 25.79
CA ASP A 20 -10.95 31.06 25.25
C ASP A 20 -11.22 30.87 23.74
N ASN A 21 -10.22 30.49 22.98
CA ASN A 21 -10.32 30.24 21.56
C ASN A 21 -9.51 28.99 21.18
N ALA A 22 -10.08 28.07 20.43
CA ALA A 22 -9.44 26.90 19.91
C ALA A 22 -9.69 26.75 18.39
N LEU A 23 -8.70 26.31 17.65
CA LEU A 23 -8.90 25.78 16.32
C LEU A 23 -9.29 24.31 16.47
N VAL A 24 -10.51 23.97 16.08
CA VAL A 24 -11.06 22.61 16.14
C VAL A 24 -11.03 22.01 14.75
N ILE A 25 -10.42 20.83 14.64
CA ILE A 25 -10.43 19.98 13.42
C ILE A 25 -11.17 18.71 13.79
N ALA A 26 -12.28 18.45 13.11
CA ALA A 26 -13.11 17.27 13.35
C ALA A 26 -13.35 16.52 12.04
N GLY A 27 -12.87 15.27 11.97
CA GLY A 27 -13.13 14.38 10.84
C GLY A 27 -14.31 13.46 11.10
N SER A 28 -14.93 12.99 10.04
CA SER A 28 -15.95 11.94 10.09
C SER A 28 -15.35 10.59 10.49
N ASP A 29 -14.05 10.40 10.21
CA ASP A 29 -13.21 9.27 10.56
C ASP A 29 -11.75 9.72 10.78
N ALA A 30 -10.84 8.77 11.01
CA ALA A 30 -9.43 9.07 11.27
C ALA A 30 -8.75 9.77 10.07
N ARG A 31 -8.99 9.31 8.84
CA ARG A 31 -8.43 9.93 7.64
C ARG A 31 -8.98 11.33 7.41
N GLY A 32 -10.28 11.55 7.59
CA GLY A 32 -10.87 12.87 7.52
C GLY A 32 -10.22 13.86 8.51
N THR A 33 -9.92 13.42 9.74
CA THR A 33 -9.22 14.26 10.72
C THR A 33 -7.81 14.61 10.24
N ILE A 34 -7.05 13.62 9.72
CA ILE A 34 -5.70 13.83 9.16
C ILE A 34 -5.74 14.77 7.97
N TYR A 35 -6.72 14.66 7.08
CA TYR A 35 -6.88 15.56 5.93
C TYR A 35 -7.16 17.00 6.37
N GLY A 36 -7.95 17.18 7.43
CA GLY A 36 -8.14 18.49 8.03
C GLY A 36 -6.85 19.09 8.58
N ILE A 37 -6.03 18.29 9.26
CA ILE A 37 -4.70 18.71 9.75
C ILE A 37 -3.79 19.11 8.59
N TYR A 38 -3.74 18.29 7.53
CA TYR A 38 -2.91 18.59 6.36
C TYR A 38 -3.45 19.78 5.54
N THR A 39 -4.75 20.05 5.57
CA THR A 39 -5.31 21.27 4.98
C THR A 39 -4.79 22.52 5.69
N VAL A 40 -4.73 22.51 7.02
CA VAL A 40 -4.11 23.60 7.78
C VAL A 40 -2.62 23.70 7.45
N SER A 41 -1.90 22.57 7.45
CA SER A 41 -0.47 22.51 7.13
C SER A 41 -0.16 23.12 5.75
N GLU A 42 -0.94 22.78 4.74
CA GLU A 42 -0.79 23.32 3.37
C GLU A 42 -1.11 24.81 3.32
N SER A 43 -2.18 25.24 3.99
CA SER A 43 -2.61 26.65 4.02
C SER A 43 -1.59 27.58 4.69
N ILE A 44 -0.76 27.06 5.59
CA ILE A 44 0.32 27.84 6.23
C ILE A 44 1.65 27.75 5.47
N GLY A 45 1.69 27.08 4.32
CA GLY A 45 2.82 27.08 3.39
C GLY A 45 3.65 25.81 3.35
N VAL A 46 3.19 24.71 3.96
CA VAL A 46 3.88 23.40 3.86
C VAL A 46 3.32 22.60 2.68
N SER A 47 4.03 22.60 1.57
CA SER A 47 3.64 21.85 0.39
C SER A 47 3.62 20.34 0.66
N PRO A 48 2.67 19.55 0.10
CA PRO A 48 2.74 18.09 0.10
C PRO A 48 4.07 17.54 -0.43
N TYR A 49 4.71 18.27 -1.34
CA TYR A 49 5.95 17.89 -2.00
C TYR A 49 7.23 18.44 -1.34
N TYR A 50 7.15 18.94 -0.10
CA TYR A 50 8.25 19.67 0.56
C TYR A 50 9.56 18.89 0.62
N TRP A 51 9.53 17.57 0.67
CA TRP A 51 10.74 16.76 0.66
C TRP A 51 10.92 15.94 -0.64
N TYR A 52 9.82 15.67 -1.36
CA TYR A 52 9.82 14.79 -2.54
C TYR A 52 10.33 15.52 -3.79
N SER A 53 9.96 16.78 -3.97
CA SER A 53 10.28 17.59 -5.16
C SER A 53 11.04 18.87 -4.82
N ASP A 54 11.77 18.84 -3.71
CA ASP A 54 12.62 19.97 -3.26
C ASP A 54 11.86 21.30 -3.18
N VAL A 55 10.62 21.29 -2.72
CA VAL A 55 9.84 22.50 -2.45
C VAL A 55 10.10 22.94 -1.00
N PRO A 56 11.01 23.88 -0.75
CA PRO A 56 11.41 24.26 0.60
C PRO A 56 10.25 24.89 1.35
N VAL A 57 10.18 24.60 2.65
CA VAL A 57 9.24 25.29 3.56
C VAL A 57 9.83 26.63 3.91
N GLU A 58 9.06 27.70 3.66
CA GLU A 58 9.43 29.05 4.08
C GLU A 58 9.26 29.19 5.60
N VAL A 59 10.33 29.55 6.31
CA VAL A 59 10.30 29.84 7.74
C VAL A 59 9.66 31.20 7.96
N LYS A 60 8.61 31.27 8.79
CA LYS A 60 7.87 32.49 9.13
C LYS A 60 7.86 32.68 10.63
N ASP A 61 8.15 33.93 11.08
CA ASP A 61 8.08 34.29 12.49
C ASP A 61 6.64 34.29 13.04
N THR A 62 5.67 34.50 12.18
CA THR A 62 4.25 34.50 12.52
C THR A 62 3.46 33.77 11.45
N ILE A 63 2.61 32.85 11.91
CA ILE A 63 1.67 32.12 11.06
C ILE A 63 0.26 32.50 11.47
N THR A 64 -0.58 32.86 10.49
CA THR A 64 -1.99 33.13 10.68
C THR A 64 -2.83 32.15 9.87
N PHE A 65 -3.87 31.64 10.50
CA PHE A 65 -4.86 30.78 9.85
C PHE A 65 -6.25 31.28 10.21
N ASP A 66 -7.05 31.67 9.21
CA ASP A 66 -8.42 32.14 9.43
C ASP A 66 -9.41 30.99 9.27
N ALA A 67 -10.11 30.67 10.34
CA ALA A 67 -11.19 29.69 10.40
C ALA A 67 -12.42 30.23 11.15
N LYS A 68 -12.66 31.55 11.08
CA LYS A 68 -13.87 32.17 11.66
C LYS A 68 -15.12 31.60 10.98
N GLU A 69 -15.09 31.50 9.66
CA GLU A 69 -16.04 30.71 8.90
C GLU A 69 -15.58 29.25 8.87
N ALA A 70 -16.49 28.30 8.98
CA ALA A 70 -16.17 26.91 8.97
C ALA A 70 -15.67 26.49 7.57
N ILE A 71 -14.51 25.83 7.52
CA ILE A 71 -14.06 25.13 6.31
C ILE A 71 -14.63 23.72 6.39
N VAL A 72 -15.49 23.38 5.45
CA VAL A 72 -16.18 22.09 5.40
C VAL A 72 -15.73 21.33 4.16
N ASN A 73 -15.39 20.08 4.33
CA ASN A 73 -15.16 19.13 3.24
C ASN A 73 -16.11 17.95 3.44
N ASP A 74 -17.00 17.74 2.49
CA ASP A 74 -18.07 16.74 2.57
C ASP A 74 -17.58 15.32 2.16
N GLY A 75 -16.27 15.15 2.02
CA GLY A 75 -15.64 13.92 1.60
C GLY A 75 -15.39 13.85 0.08
N PRO A 76 -14.71 12.80 -0.38
CA PRO A 76 -14.34 12.64 -1.78
C PRO A 76 -15.47 12.00 -2.60
N ASP A 77 -15.57 12.36 -3.89
CA ASP A 77 -16.47 11.72 -4.85
C ASP A 77 -16.01 10.28 -5.19
N VAL A 78 -14.71 10.02 -5.10
CA VAL A 78 -14.12 8.70 -5.35
C VAL A 78 -13.55 8.13 -4.06
N LYS A 79 -14.03 6.96 -3.66
CA LYS A 79 -13.68 6.34 -2.38
C LYS A 79 -12.19 5.99 -2.26
N TYR A 80 -11.60 5.38 -3.27
CA TYR A 80 -10.21 4.95 -3.28
C TYR A 80 -9.40 5.81 -4.23
N ARG A 81 -8.37 6.47 -3.71
CA ARG A 81 -7.51 7.41 -4.42
C ARG A 81 -6.08 7.12 -4.02
N GLY A 82 -5.20 6.96 -4.97
CA GLY A 82 -3.84 6.59 -4.63
C GLY A 82 -2.86 6.68 -5.79
N ILE A 83 -1.67 6.18 -5.52
CA ILE A 83 -0.58 6.10 -6.49
C ILE A 83 -0.05 4.68 -6.57
N PHE A 84 0.64 4.38 -7.65
CA PHE A 84 1.43 3.18 -7.84
C PHE A 84 2.91 3.55 -7.85
N ILE A 85 3.70 2.87 -7.01
CA ILE A 85 5.16 2.96 -7.08
C ILE A 85 5.63 2.00 -8.15
N ASN A 86 5.65 2.46 -9.40
CA ASN A 86 6.22 1.68 -10.49
C ASN A 86 7.73 1.80 -10.42
N ASP A 87 8.33 0.99 -9.57
CA ASP A 87 9.75 1.02 -9.27
C ASP A 87 10.56 0.41 -10.42
N GLU A 88 11.48 1.19 -10.90
CA GLU A 88 12.51 0.76 -11.80
C GLU A 88 13.87 1.09 -11.18
N GLU A 89 14.95 0.66 -11.77
CA GLU A 89 16.31 0.78 -11.22
C GLU A 89 16.64 2.17 -10.67
N LYS A 90 16.20 3.24 -11.35
CA LYS A 90 16.50 4.62 -10.94
C LYS A 90 15.76 5.05 -9.68
N SER A 91 14.49 4.67 -9.54
CA SER A 91 13.70 5.01 -8.37
C SER A 91 14.20 4.22 -7.15
N ASN A 92 14.62 2.99 -7.36
CA ASN A 92 15.23 2.15 -6.34
C ASN A 92 16.56 2.75 -5.84
N ALA A 93 17.48 3.11 -6.75
CA ALA A 93 18.77 3.74 -6.42
C ALA A 93 18.57 5.09 -5.70
N TRP A 94 17.55 5.86 -6.07
CA TRP A 94 17.19 7.09 -5.37
C TRP A 94 16.72 6.80 -3.94
N ALA A 95 15.83 5.82 -3.75
CA ALA A 95 15.36 5.44 -2.42
C ALA A 95 16.51 4.99 -1.51
N GLU A 96 17.43 4.17 -2.00
CA GLU A 96 18.64 3.74 -1.28
C GLU A 96 19.53 4.91 -0.88
N SER A 97 19.68 5.91 -1.76
CA SER A 97 20.52 7.06 -1.49
C SER A 97 19.97 8.02 -0.45
N LYS A 98 18.63 8.07 -0.31
CA LYS A 98 17.92 8.98 0.61
C LYS A 98 17.56 8.33 1.95
N PHE A 99 17.36 7.02 1.97
CA PHE A 99 16.93 6.26 3.14
C PHE A 99 17.96 5.16 3.45
N THR A 100 19.19 5.59 3.77
CA THR A 100 20.31 4.67 4.02
C THR A 100 20.06 3.74 5.21
N GLU A 101 19.20 4.13 6.14
CA GLU A 101 18.73 3.33 7.26
C GLU A 101 17.87 2.14 6.86
N ASP A 102 17.26 2.16 5.69
CA ASP A 102 16.47 1.04 5.14
C ASP A 102 17.36 -0.07 4.55
N GLY A 103 18.67 0.18 4.47
CA GLY A 103 19.63 -0.75 3.89
C GLY A 103 19.70 -0.68 2.37
N LYS A 104 20.27 -1.71 1.77
CA LYS A 104 20.38 -1.85 0.31
C LYS A 104 19.21 -2.69 -0.21
N ASN A 105 18.94 -2.53 -1.50
CA ASN A 105 17.91 -3.23 -2.29
C ASN A 105 16.50 -2.65 -2.15
N GLY A 106 16.40 -1.34 -2.15
CA GLY A 106 15.16 -0.65 -2.49
C GLY A 106 14.40 -0.01 -1.36
N PRO A 107 13.16 0.37 -1.63
CA PRO A 107 12.35 1.09 -0.67
C PRO A 107 12.03 0.23 0.56
N GLY A 108 12.52 0.67 1.72
CA GLY A 108 12.23 0.09 3.01
C GLY A 108 11.16 0.87 3.78
N VAL A 109 11.08 0.62 5.10
CA VAL A 109 10.01 1.17 5.94
C VAL A 109 10.06 2.70 6.03
N ASN A 110 11.25 3.31 6.08
CA ASN A 110 11.36 4.77 6.19
C ASN A 110 11.00 5.47 4.90
N TYR A 111 11.32 4.87 3.74
CA TYR A 111 10.84 5.32 2.44
C TYR A 111 9.30 5.28 2.40
N TYR A 112 8.67 4.15 2.75
CA TYR A 112 7.21 4.02 2.71
C TYR A 112 6.51 4.95 3.69
N ARG A 113 7.05 5.22 4.87
CA ARG A 113 6.50 6.24 5.79
C ARG A 113 6.38 7.60 5.12
N ARG A 114 7.37 8.01 4.33
CA ARG A 114 7.32 9.27 3.57
C ARG A 114 6.31 9.24 2.42
N VAL A 115 6.19 8.10 1.76
CA VAL A 115 5.16 7.92 0.73
C VAL A 115 3.76 7.96 1.35
N PHE A 116 3.54 7.31 2.49
CA PHE A 116 2.27 7.37 3.21
C PHE A 116 1.91 8.80 3.62
N GLU A 117 2.87 9.55 4.14
CA GLU A 117 2.68 10.97 4.43
C GLU A 117 2.27 11.76 3.18
N LEU A 118 2.95 11.57 2.06
CA LEU A 118 2.63 12.24 0.79
C LEU A 118 1.20 11.89 0.33
N VAL A 119 0.83 10.62 0.34
CA VAL A 119 -0.52 10.15 -0.03
C VAL A 119 -1.58 10.85 0.82
N LEU A 120 -1.39 10.92 2.14
CA LEU A 120 -2.33 11.57 3.06
C LEU A 120 -2.38 13.10 2.87
N ARG A 121 -1.23 13.76 2.63
CA ARG A 121 -1.18 15.20 2.33
C ARG A 121 -1.94 15.55 1.05
N LEU A 122 -1.93 14.66 0.07
CA LEU A 122 -2.70 14.76 -1.17
C LEU A 122 -4.17 14.34 -1.00
N LYS A 123 -4.62 14.04 0.21
CA LYS A 123 -5.97 13.56 0.53
C LYS A 123 -6.33 12.27 -0.23
N ALA A 124 -5.32 11.44 -0.43
CA ALA A 124 -5.46 10.09 -0.98
C ALA A 124 -5.30 9.05 0.15
N ASN A 125 -5.68 7.80 -0.12
CA ASN A 125 -5.78 6.77 0.91
C ASN A 125 -5.24 5.40 0.48
N THR A 126 -4.81 5.25 -0.77
CA THR A 126 -4.46 3.96 -1.36
C THR A 126 -3.05 3.99 -1.93
N LEU A 127 -2.31 2.89 -1.78
CA LEU A 127 -0.99 2.71 -2.37
C LEU A 127 -0.85 1.32 -3.00
N TRP A 128 -0.29 1.27 -4.20
CA TRP A 128 0.30 0.08 -4.78
C TRP A 128 1.83 0.17 -4.62
N PRO A 129 2.46 -0.78 -3.90
CA PRO A 129 3.88 -0.70 -3.59
C PRO A 129 4.77 -1.08 -4.78
N ALA A 130 6.08 -0.89 -4.60
CA ALA A 130 7.12 -1.35 -5.51
C ALA A 130 7.05 -2.86 -5.73
N MET A 131 7.20 -3.32 -6.98
CA MET A 131 6.99 -4.72 -7.37
C MET A 131 8.13 -5.36 -8.14
N HIS A 132 9.06 -4.59 -8.68
CA HIS A 132 10.15 -5.13 -9.51
C HIS A 132 11.21 -5.87 -8.68
N GLY A 133 11.94 -6.77 -9.35
CA GLY A 133 12.98 -7.58 -8.71
C GLY A 133 14.20 -6.79 -8.21
N CYS A 134 14.35 -5.53 -8.62
CA CYS A 134 15.37 -4.62 -8.09
C CYS A 134 15.03 -4.07 -6.71
N SER A 135 13.79 -4.24 -6.25
CA SER A 135 13.30 -3.80 -4.95
C SER A 135 13.05 -4.97 -4.01
N VAL A 136 13.15 -4.73 -2.72
CA VAL A 136 12.64 -5.67 -1.71
C VAL A 136 11.12 -5.68 -1.75
N ALA A 137 10.51 -6.86 -1.90
CA ALA A 137 9.06 -6.99 -1.88
C ALA A 137 8.46 -6.37 -0.61
N PHE A 138 7.40 -5.59 -0.77
CA PHE A 138 6.77 -4.80 0.32
C PHE A 138 6.48 -5.62 1.58
N ASN A 139 6.03 -6.85 1.39
CA ASN A 139 5.64 -7.75 2.49
C ASN A 139 6.73 -8.74 2.90
N LYS A 140 7.97 -8.61 2.40
CA LYS A 140 9.04 -9.59 2.66
C LYS A 140 9.61 -9.47 4.08
N ASN A 141 9.78 -8.25 4.58
CA ASN A 141 10.27 -8.02 5.94
C ASN A 141 9.12 -8.20 6.92
N VAL A 142 9.23 -9.19 7.78
CA VAL A 142 8.20 -9.54 8.77
C VAL A 142 8.75 -9.42 10.20
N ASP A 143 7.84 -9.21 11.14
CA ASP A 143 8.12 -9.28 12.56
C ASP A 143 8.20 -10.72 13.07
N GLU A 144 8.36 -10.91 14.38
CA GLU A 144 8.41 -12.21 15.04
C GLU A 144 7.14 -13.08 14.88
N ASN A 145 6.01 -12.46 14.50
CA ASN A 145 4.73 -13.11 14.25
C ASN A 145 4.50 -13.41 12.75
N GLY A 146 5.47 -13.09 11.89
CA GLY A 146 5.36 -13.27 10.45
C GLY A 146 4.51 -12.21 9.74
N ILE A 147 4.23 -11.08 10.40
CA ILE A 147 3.42 -9.99 9.85
C ILE A 147 4.34 -8.92 9.24
N SER A 148 4.02 -8.48 8.04
CA SER A 148 4.82 -7.46 7.34
C SER A 148 4.92 -6.17 8.14
N ILE A 149 6.15 -5.71 8.37
CA ILE A 149 6.43 -4.43 9.03
C ILE A 149 5.85 -3.27 8.22
N ASN A 150 6.03 -3.28 6.89
CA ASN A 150 5.48 -2.25 6.03
C ASN A 150 3.94 -2.24 6.02
N ALA A 151 3.29 -3.41 6.10
CA ALA A 151 1.83 -3.48 6.17
C ALA A 151 1.29 -2.93 7.51
N GLN A 152 1.98 -3.20 8.61
CA GLN A 152 1.65 -2.62 9.93
C GLN A 152 1.79 -1.09 9.91
N GLU A 153 2.88 -0.57 9.33
CA GLU A 153 3.08 0.87 9.17
C GLU A 153 1.98 1.49 8.29
N ALA A 154 1.67 0.89 7.14
CA ALA A 154 0.58 1.36 6.28
C ALA A 154 -0.75 1.45 7.05
N ALA A 155 -1.09 0.41 7.82
CA ALA A 155 -2.29 0.40 8.65
C ALA A 155 -2.25 1.49 9.74
N GLY A 156 -1.09 1.71 10.37
CA GLY A 156 -0.88 2.79 11.34
C GLY A 156 -1.10 4.18 10.75
N TYR A 157 -0.74 4.38 9.50
CA TYR A 157 -1.04 5.61 8.74
C TYR A 157 -2.47 5.66 8.19
N GLY A 158 -3.24 4.58 8.27
CA GLY A 158 -4.57 4.48 7.67
C GLY A 158 -4.54 4.34 6.15
N ILE A 159 -3.44 3.85 5.58
CA ILE A 159 -3.30 3.60 4.14
C ILE A 159 -3.86 2.23 3.79
N ILE A 160 -4.68 2.20 2.74
CA ILE A 160 -5.27 1.00 2.16
C ILE A 160 -4.27 0.46 1.13
N MET A 161 -3.71 -0.70 1.42
CA MET A 161 -2.77 -1.31 0.49
C MET A 161 -3.49 -2.06 -0.61
N GLY A 162 -3.07 -1.83 -1.84
CA GLY A 162 -3.42 -2.64 -3.00
C GLY A 162 -2.19 -3.26 -3.62
N ALA A 163 -2.33 -3.77 -4.81
CA ALA A 163 -1.22 -4.33 -5.57
C ALA A 163 -1.46 -4.19 -7.08
N SER A 164 -0.39 -4.23 -7.86
CA SER A 164 -0.44 -4.18 -9.31
C SER A 164 -1.00 -5.47 -9.92
N HIS A 165 -1.14 -5.49 -11.23
CA HIS A 165 -1.64 -6.63 -12.01
C HIS A 165 -0.78 -7.90 -11.92
N CYS A 166 0.49 -7.77 -11.53
CA CYS A 166 1.42 -8.91 -11.35
C CYS A 166 1.41 -9.47 -9.92
N GLU A 167 0.65 -8.86 -9.01
CA GLU A 167 0.69 -9.15 -7.58
C GLU A 167 -0.66 -9.66 -7.08
N ILE A 168 -0.96 -10.90 -7.43
CA ILE A 168 -2.23 -11.53 -7.04
C ILE A 168 -2.30 -11.70 -5.52
N LEU A 169 -3.41 -11.23 -4.93
CA LEU A 169 -3.72 -11.38 -3.50
C LEU A 169 -2.59 -10.85 -2.58
N LEU A 170 -2.04 -9.69 -2.92
CA LEU A 170 -0.94 -9.02 -2.20
C LEU A 170 0.38 -9.81 -2.17
N ARG A 171 0.57 -10.77 -3.06
CA ARG A 171 1.83 -11.47 -3.26
C ARG A 171 2.66 -10.82 -4.35
N ASN A 172 3.84 -10.36 -4.01
CA ASN A 172 4.84 -9.95 -4.99
C ASN A 172 5.51 -11.20 -5.58
N ASN A 173 4.97 -11.73 -6.67
CA ASN A 173 5.45 -12.98 -7.25
C ASN A 173 6.91 -12.89 -7.71
N VAL A 174 7.36 -11.74 -8.22
CA VAL A 174 8.73 -11.52 -8.66
C VAL A 174 9.73 -11.66 -7.50
N GLY A 175 9.40 -11.10 -6.35
CA GLY A 175 10.28 -11.06 -5.19
C GLY A 175 10.05 -12.16 -4.14
N GLU A 176 8.92 -12.86 -4.19
CA GLU A 176 8.53 -13.80 -3.12
C GLU A 176 8.35 -15.25 -3.59
N TRP A 177 7.82 -15.49 -4.80
CA TRP A 177 7.40 -16.82 -5.19
C TRP A 177 8.54 -17.85 -5.19
N GLY A 178 9.65 -17.52 -5.80
CA GLY A 178 10.79 -18.45 -5.89
C GLY A 178 11.32 -18.89 -4.52
N ASP A 179 11.46 -17.94 -3.60
CA ASP A 179 11.91 -18.20 -2.22
C ASP A 179 10.88 -19.05 -1.46
N TRP A 180 9.61 -18.65 -1.53
CA TRP A 180 8.53 -19.38 -0.87
C TRP A 180 8.39 -20.81 -1.41
N PHE A 181 8.42 -20.99 -2.73
CA PHE A 181 8.37 -22.29 -3.39
C PHE A 181 9.49 -23.21 -2.89
N ASN A 182 10.73 -22.74 -2.93
CA ASN A 182 11.88 -23.55 -2.51
C ASN A 182 11.84 -23.92 -1.02
N ALA A 183 11.33 -23.04 -0.17
CA ALA A 183 11.17 -23.31 1.26
C ALA A 183 10.01 -24.27 1.57
N ASN A 184 8.96 -24.30 0.74
CA ASN A 184 7.71 -25.00 1.07
C ASN A 184 7.36 -26.19 0.20
N LYS A 185 8.00 -26.37 -0.98
CA LYS A 185 7.66 -27.46 -1.91
C LYS A 185 7.67 -28.84 -1.27
N GLY A 186 8.53 -29.10 -0.29
CA GLY A 186 8.59 -30.38 0.44
C GLY A 186 7.36 -30.67 1.33
N ARG A 187 6.44 -29.73 1.51
CA ARG A 187 5.17 -29.90 2.25
C ARG A 187 4.07 -30.52 1.39
N PHE A 188 4.28 -30.60 0.09
CA PHE A 188 3.27 -31.05 -0.87
C PHE A 188 3.72 -32.33 -1.56
N THR A 189 2.81 -33.23 -1.86
CA THR A 189 3.01 -34.43 -2.66
C THR A 189 2.69 -34.13 -4.13
N ASP A 190 3.34 -34.87 -5.02
CA ASP A 190 3.03 -34.85 -6.45
C ASP A 190 3.13 -33.47 -7.14
N ILE A 191 4.11 -32.66 -6.71
CA ILE A 191 4.36 -31.37 -7.32
C ILE A 191 4.87 -31.53 -8.75
N SER A 192 4.20 -30.89 -9.70
CA SER A 192 4.73 -30.72 -11.05
C SER A 192 5.86 -29.68 -11.04
N TYR A 193 6.93 -29.97 -11.76
CA TYR A 193 8.12 -29.11 -11.87
C TYR A 193 8.82 -28.81 -10.53
N PRO A 194 9.19 -29.80 -9.69
CA PRO A 194 9.74 -29.57 -8.35
C PRO A 194 11.09 -28.82 -8.34
N ASN A 195 11.76 -28.72 -9.48
CA ASN A 195 13.05 -28.04 -9.64
C ASN A 195 12.97 -26.75 -10.49
N ASP A 196 11.78 -26.36 -10.92
CA ASP A 196 11.55 -25.16 -11.74
C ASP A 196 10.38 -24.38 -11.15
N SER A 197 10.69 -23.41 -10.30
CA SER A 197 9.68 -22.59 -9.63
C SER A 197 8.81 -21.80 -10.61
N TYR A 198 9.37 -21.41 -11.75
CA TYR A 198 8.66 -20.66 -12.76
C TYR A 198 7.54 -21.49 -13.40
N LYS A 199 7.86 -22.70 -13.86
CA LYS A 199 6.87 -23.63 -14.40
C LYS A 199 5.93 -24.17 -13.33
N ALA A 200 6.39 -24.29 -12.09
CA ALA A 200 5.57 -24.73 -10.98
C ALA A 200 4.48 -23.72 -10.60
N TYR A 201 4.57 -22.45 -11.05
CA TYR A 201 3.51 -21.47 -10.90
C TYR A 201 2.39 -21.72 -11.93
N ASP A 202 1.74 -22.85 -11.77
CA ASP A 202 0.65 -23.33 -12.64
C ASP A 202 -0.49 -23.87 -11.77
N PHE A 203 -1.62 -23.14 -11.76
CA PHE A 203 -2.76 -23.51 -10.94
C PHE A 203 -3.44 -24.80 -11.39
N THR A 204 -3.30 -25.18 -12.66
CA THR A 204 -3.86 -26.42 -13.20
C THR A 204 -3.09 -27.68 -12.78
N LEU A 205 -1.83 -27.49 -12.41
CA LEU A 205 -0.94 -28.57 -11.99
C LEU A 205 -0.67 -28.58 -10.48
N ASN A 206 -0.53 -27.41 -9.86
CA ASN A 206 -0.09 -27.24 -8.48
C ASN A 206 -1.09 -26.45 -7.63
N ARG A 207 -2.37 -26.72 -7.82
CA ARG A 207 -3.50 -25.98 -7.23
C ARG A 207 -3.36 -25.76 -5.72
N GLU A 208 -3.17 -26.85 -4.96
CA GLU A 208 -3.15 -26.77 -3.49
C GLU A 208 -1.95 -25.94 -2.98
N MET A 209 -0.82 -26.02 -3.67
CA MET A 209 0.36 -25.24 -3.34
C MET A 209 0.13 -23.74 -3.57
N LEU A 210 -0.46 -23.36 -4.71
CA LEU A 210 -0.76 -21.96 -4.99
C LEU A 210 -1.86 -21.41 -4.06
N LEU A 211 -2.86 -22.21 -3.73
CA LEU A 211 -3.88 -21.81 -2.75
C LEU A 211 -3.26 -21.56 -1.37
N GLU A 212 -2.29 -22.38 -0.94
CA GLU A 212 -1.60 -22.18 0.33
C GLU A 212 -0.72 -20.92 0.29
N TYR A 213 0.01 -20.71 -0.79
CA TYR A 213 0.82 -19.51 -1.01
C TYR A 213 -0.01 -18.23 -0.85
N TRP A 214 -1.19 -18.16 -1.44
CA TRP A 214 -2.09 -17.01 -1.33
C TRP A 214 -2.77 -16.94 0.05
N ARG A 215 -3.18 -18.08 0.61
CA ARG A 215 -3.84 -18.15 1.92
C ARG A 215 -2.95 -17.63 3.05
N GLU A 216 -1.68 -17.98 3.05
CA GLU A 216 -0.72 -17.47 4.03
C GLU A 216 -0.67 -15.93 4.02
N ARG A 217 -0.60 -15.31 2.84
CA ARG A 217 -0.59 -13.85 2.71
C ARG A 217 -1.90 -13.23 3.18
N LEU A 218 -3.02 -13.74 2.74
CA LEU A 218 -4.33 -13.24 3.15
C LEU A 218 -4.55 -13.36 4.66
N THR A 219 -4.07 -14.45 5.26
CA THR A 219 -4.16 -14.66 6.71
C THR A 219 -3.29 -13.65 7.46
N ALA A 220 -2.06 -13.40 7.00
CA ALA A 220 -1.17 -12.42 7.61
C ALA A 220 -1.69 -10.97 7.50
N ASN A 221 -2.45 -10.67 6.45
CA ASN A 221 -2.97 -9.33 6.18
C ASN A 221 -4.45 -9.14 6.55
N LYS A 222 -5.12 -10.13 7.16
CA LYS A 222 -6.58 -10.13 7.40
C LYS A 222 -7.11 -8.95 8.20
N ASP A 223 -6.30 -8.40 9.08
CA ASP A 223 -6.66 -7.31 9.98
C ASP A 223 -6.34 -5.92 9.38
N PHE A 224 -5.77 -5.87 8.18
CA PHE A 224 -5.44 -4.64 7.47
C PHE A 224 -6.43 -4.36 6.34
N GLU A 225 -6.87 -3.10 6.24
CA GLU A 225 -7.71 -2.68 5.12
C GLU A 225 -6.93 -2.78 3.81
N SER A 226 -7.43 -3.59 2.86
CA SER A 226 -6.72 -3.89 1.62
C SER A 226 -7.66 -3.99 0.42
N ILE A 227 -7.14 -3.68 -0.77
CA ILE A 227 -7.79 -3.92 -2.07
C ILE A 227 -7.04 -5.08 -2.71
N LEU A 228 -7.75 -6.19 -2.94
CA LEU A 228 -7.16 -7.40 -3.46
C LEU A 228 -7.21 -7.43 -4.99
N THR A 229 -6.04 -7.52 -5.62
CA THR A 229 -5.93 -7.82 -7.04
C THR A 229 -6.21 -9.29 -7.26
N VAL A 230 -7.12 -9.60 -8.18
CA VAL A 230 -7.44 -10.96 -8.61
C VAL A 230 -7.30 -11.05 -10.13
N GLY A 231 -6.82 -12.18 -10.63
CA GLY A 231 -6.63 -12.37 -12.08
C GLY A 231 -5.76 -13.58 -12.40
N VAL A 232 -5.61 -13.84 -13.68
CA VAL A 232 -4.77 -14.91 -14.24
C VAL A 232 -3.50 -14.29 -14.80
N ARG A 233 -2.44 -14.31 -13.98
CA ARG A 233 -1.14 -13.74 -14.31
C ARG A 233 -0.03 -14.68 -13.86
N GLY A 234 1.03 -14.79 -14.64
CA GLY A 234 2.24 -15.56 -14.30
C GLY A 234 3.05 -14.93 -13.16
N PRO A 235 4.22 -15.47 -12.86
CA PRO A 235 5.09 -14.95 -11.80
C PRO A 235 5.57 -13.51 -12.04
N HIS A 236 5.50 -13.05 -13.29
CA HIS A 236 5.83 -11.69 -13.72
C HIS A 236 4.72 -11.14 -14.62
N ASP A 237 5.03 -10.13 -15.46
CA ASP A 237 4.09 -9.52 -16.42
C ASP A 237 3.92 -10.38 -17.68
N GLU A 238 3.38 -11.56 -17.51
CA GLU A 238 3.24 -12.58 -18.54
C GLU A 238 1.98 -13.43 -18.33
N ALA A 239 1.71 -14.31 -19.28
CA ALA A 239 0.58 -15.22 -19.21
C ALA A 239 0.72 -16.18 -18.03
N PHE A 240 -0.42 -16.53 -17.44
CA PHE A 240 -0.51 -17.58 -16.44
C PHE A 240 -0.26 -18.95 -17.09
N ASN A 241 0.56 -19.79 -16.46
CA ASN A 241 0.78 -21.16 -16.93
C ASN A 241 -0.48 -21.99 -16.68
N CYS A 242 -0.94 -22.70 -17.72
CA CYS A 242 -2.13 -23.55 -17.68
C CYS A 242 -1.91 -24.79 -18.55
N GLU A 243 -1.06 -25.72 -18.11
CA GLU A 243 -0.73 -26.91 -18.91
C GLU A 243 -1.82 -27.98 -18.89
N ASN A 244 -2.67 -28.02 -17.86
CA ASN A 244 -3.74 -28.99 -17.73
C ASN A 244 -5.14 -28.36 -17.72
N LEU A 245 -5.54 -27.74 -18.81
CA LEU A 245 -6.88 -27.15 -18.96
C LEU A 245 -8.02 -28.18 -18.93
N SER A 246 -7.72 -29.47 -19.15
CA SER A 246 -8.74 -30.54 -19.15
C SER A 246 -9.48 -30.71 -17.83
N MET A 247 -8.96 -30.18 -16.72
CA MET A 247 -9.63 -30.18 -15.42
C MET A 247 -10.83 -29.21 -15.33
N TYR A 248 -10.96 -28.30 -16.27
CA TYR A 248 -12.06 -27.34 -16.32
C TYR A 248 -13.15 -27.77 -17.31
N PRO A 249 -14.43 -27.45 -17.05
CA PRO A 249 -15.50 -27.73 -18.01
C PRO A 249 -15.33 -26.89 -19.28
N GLY A 250 -15.57 -27.49 -20.42
CA GLY A 250 -15.45 -26.88 -21.74
C GLY A 250 -15.06 -27.93 -22.79
N ASN A 251 -15.41 -27.71 -24.06
CA ASN A 251 -15.12 -28.62 -25.16
C ASN A 251 -13.83 -28.28 -25.89
N THR A 252 -13.39 -27.03 -25.75
CA THR A 252 -12.14 -26.53 -26.34
C THR A 252 -11.31 -25.80 -25.27
N ASP A 253 -10.02 -25.60 -25.51
CA ASP A 253 -9.14 -24.87 -24.58
C ASP A 253 -9.55 -23.40 -24.44
N ALA A 254 -10.21 -22.84 -25.45
CA ALA A 254 -10.78 -21.47 -25.38
C ALA A 254 -12.01 -21.35 -24.49
N GLU A 255 -12.71 -22.48 -24.22
CA GLU A 255 -13.89 -22.53 -23.31
C GLU A 255 -13.51 -22.86 -21.87
N ARG A 256 -12.31 -23.36 -21.64
CA ARG A 256 -11.73 -23.73 -20.33
C ARG A 256 -10.96 -22.57 -19.74
#